data_6cad691a3486855a9f9b7a3b0d4869f8
#
_entry.id   6cad691a3486855a9f9b7a3b0d4869f8
#
_cell.length_a   1.000
_cell.length_b   1.000
_cell.length_c   1.000
_cell.angle_alpha   90.00
_cell.angle_beta   90.00
_cell.angle_gamma   90.00
#
_symmetry.space_group_name_H-M   'P 1'
#
loop_
_entity.id
_entity.type
_entity.pdbx_description
1 polymer ?
#
loop_
_entity_poly.entity_id
_entity_poly.type
_entity_poly.pdbx_seq_one_letter_code
_entity_poly.pdbx_strand_id
1 'polypeptide(L)'
;MSKEILLVVEAVSNEKGVSKTIIFEAIEQALATAAKKRYDEDSEIRVVIDRNTGDYQTFRSWLVMPDDEMALLGTQLTIEEAHEYSTDLKAGDTHEEIVENVGFGSIAEQNAK
;
A
#
# COMPACT_ATOMS: atom_id res chain seq x y z
N MET A 1 -8.92 -13.06 -7.51
CA MET A 1 -10.14 -12.49 -6.95
C MET A 1 -10.21 -12.76 -5.47
N SER A 2 -10.40 -11.70 -4.71
CA SER A 2 -10.14 -11.76 -3.27
C SER A 2 -11.40 -11.88 -2.43
N LYS A 3 -12.28 -12.79 -2.81
CA LYS A 3 -13.50 -13.04 -2.04
C LYS A 3 -13.18 -13.48 -0.62
N GLU A 4 -11.99 -14.02 -0.38
CA GLU A 4 -11.54 -14.40 0.95
C GLU A 4 -11.56 -13.22 1.92
N ILE A 5 -11.17 -12.03 1.44
CA ILE A 5 -11.19 -10.84 2.26
C ILE A 5 -12.61 -10.50 2.69
N LEU A 6 -13.56 -10.58 1.76
CA LEU A 6 -14.96 -10.31 2.07
C LEU A 6 -15.51 -11.29 3.10
N LEU A 7 -15.17 -12.56 2.97
CA LEU A 7 -15.61 -13.60 3.91
C LEU A 7 -15.03 -13.37 5.31
N VAL A 8 -13.75 -13.03 5.38
CA VAL A 8 -13.08 -12.76 6.65
C VAL A 8 -13.70 -11.52 7.31
N VAL A 9 -13.91 -10.46 6.55
CA VAL A 9 -14.49 -9.22 7.06
C VAL A 9 -15.88 -9.48 7.62
N GLU A 10 -16.71 -10.21 6.88
CA GLU A 10 -18.07 -10.52 7.32
C GLU A 10 -18.07 -11.39 8.59
N ALA A 11 -17.22 -12.41 8.62
CA ALA A 11 -17.13 -13.31 9.76
C ALA A 11 -16.67 -12.57 11.02
N VAL A 12 -15.63 -11.75 10.91
CA VAL A 12 -15.09 -10.99 12.04
C VAL A 12 -16.10 -9.95 12.52
N SER A 13 -16.76 -9.27 11.57
CA SER A 13 -17.78 -8.28 11.90
C SER A 13 -18.93 -8.90 12.69
N ASN A 14 -19.41 -10.05 12.25
CA ASN A 14 -20.51 -10.76 12.94
C ASN A 14 -20.07 -11.30 14.30
N GLU A 15 -18.87 -11.85 14.36
CA GLU A 15 -18.39 -12.49 15.59
C GLU A 15 -18.05 -11.48 16.69
N LYS A 16 -17.43 -10.35 16.30
CA LYS A 16 -16.93 -9.37 17.27
C LYS A 16 -17.78 -8.12 17.37
N GLY A 17 -18.78 -7.97 16.53
CA GLY A 17 -19.62 -6.78 16.52
C GLY A 17 -18.90 -5.51 16.11
N VAL A 18 -17.86 -5.63 15.28
CA VAL A 18 -17.05 -4.51 14.82
C VAL A 18 -17.52 -4.09 13.42
N SER A 19 -17.48 -2.80 13.13
CA SER A 19 -17.82 -2.26 11.82
C SER A 19 -16.94 -2.87 10.73
N LYS A 20 -17.55 -3.23 9.59
CA LYS A 20 -16.81 -3.75 8.44
C LYS A 20 -15.77 -2.75 7.96
N THR A 21 -16.08 -1.45 8.01
CA THR A 21 -15.15 -0.39 7.62
C THR A 21 -13.84 -0.47 8.42
N ILE A 22 -13.94 -0.64 9.72
CA ILE A 22 -12.77 -0.76 10.59
C ILE A 22 -11.94 -1.99 10.22
N ILE A 23 -12.63 -3.11 9.92
CA ILE A 23 -11.94 -4.34 9.55
C ILE A 23 -11.22 -4.19 8.22
N PHE A 24 -11.86 -3.56 7.22
CA PHE A 24 -11.22 -3.28 5.93
C PHE A 24 -9.97 -2.42 6.11
N GLU A 25 -10.07 -1.38 6.93
CA GLU A 25 -8.91 -0.52 7.20
C GLU A 25 -7.76 -1.27 7.86
N ALA A 26 -8.08 -2.15 8.80
CA ALA A 26 -7.06 -2.96 9.47
C ALA A 26 -6.35 -3.89 8.47
N ILE A 27 -7.11 -4.50 7.56
CA ILE A 27 -6.54 -5.37 6.54
C ILE A 27 -5.68 -4.56 5.57
N GLU A 28 -6.15 -3.38 5.17
CA GLU A 28 -5.35 -2.50 4.30
C GLU A 28 -4.01 -2.15 4.93
N GLN A 29 -3.99 -1.83 6.21
CA GLN A 29 -2.76 -1.53 6.94
C GLN A 29 -1.84 -2.75 7.04
N ALA A 30 -2.41 -3.91 7.29
CA ALA A 30 -1.63 -5.15 7.37
C ALA A 30 -1.00 -5.48 6.03
N LEU A 31 -1.75 -5.33 4.93
CA LEU A 31 -1.24 -5.54 3.59
C LEU A 31 -0.15 -4.53 3.25
N ALA A 32 -0.33 -3.27 3.63
CA ALA A 32 0.67 -2.23 3.41
C ALA A 32 1.96 -2.54 4.16
N THR A 33 1.85 -3.01 5.41
CA THR A 33 3.03 -3.39 6.21
C THR A 33 3.77 -4.55 5.56
N ALA A 34 3.04 -5.57 5.09
CA ALA A 34 3.65 -6.70 4.39
C ALA A 34 4.34 -6.27 3.09
N ALA A 35 3.72 -5.34 2.36
CA ALA A 35 4.31 -4.81 1.14
C ALA A 35 5.59 -4.03 1.41
N LYS A 36 5.62 -3.24 2.49
CA LYS A 36 6.84 -2.51 2.88
C LYS A 36 8.00 -3.46 3.14
N LYS A 37 7.74 -4.60 3.76
CA LYS A 37 8.79 -5.60 4.01
C LYS A 37 9.30 -6.21 2.72
N ARG A 38 8.44 -6.34 1.71
CA ARG A 38 8.81 -6.91 0.43
C ARG A 38 9.64 -5.94 -0.42
N TYR A 39 9.29 -4.65 -0.40
CA TYR A 39 9.94 -3.64 -1.25
C TYR A 39 11.02 -2.89 -0.48
N ASP A 40 10.62 -2.08 0.49
CA ASP A 40 11.51 -1.26 1.30
C ASP A 40 10.70 -0.76 2.49
N GLU A 41 11.19 -0.98 3.70
CA GLU A 41 10.48 -0.58 4.92
C GLU A 41 10.25 0.92 5.01
N ASP A 42 11.11 1.72 4.35
CA ASP A 42 10.97 3.18 4.31
C ASP A 42 10.02 3.66 3.21
N SER A 43 9.51 2.74 2.38
CA SER A 43 8.61 3.11 1.27
C SER A 43 7.26 3.61 1.80
N GLU A 44 6.68 4.55 1.05
CA GLU A 44 5.30 4.95 1.27
C GLU A 44 4.40 4.01 0.49
N ILE A 45 3.75 3.10 1.18
CA ILE A 45 2.88 2.09 0.57
C ILE A 45 1.45 2.33 1.03
N ARG A 46 0.52 2.27 0.09
CA ARG A 46 -0.91 2.37 0.37
C ARG A 46 -1.62 1.21 -0.31
N VAL A 47 -2.52 0.58 0.40
CA VAL A 47 -3.34 -0.50 -0.14
C VAL A 47 -4.80 -0.06 -0.10
N VAL A 48 -5.51 -0.27 -1.20
CA VAL A 48 -6.93 0.06 -1.31
C VAL A 48 -7.69 -1.22 -1.64
N ILE A 49 -8.67 -1.56 -0.82
CA ILE A 49 -9.52 -2.72 -1.02
C ILE A 49 -10.87 -2.27 -1.57
N ASP A 50 -11.30 -2.90 -2.67
CA ASP A 50 -12.65 -2.72 -3.17
C ASP A 50 -13.60 -3.51 -2.26
N ARG A 51 -14.46 -2.78 -1.57
CA ARG A 51 -15.35 -3.38 -0.56
C ARG A 51 -16.49 -4.20 -1.17
N ASN A 52 -16.69 -4.09 -2.47
CA ASN A 52 -17.71 -4.86 -3.17
C ASN A 52 -17.19 -6.21 -3.68
N THR A 53 -15.94 -6.23 -4.15
CA THR A 53 -15.35 -7.43 -4.77
C THR A 53 -14.30 -8.10 -3.90
N GLY A 54 -13.71 -7.36 -2.95
CA GLY A 54 -12.60 -7.86 -2.15
C GLY A 54 -11.26 -7.76 -2.84
N ASP A 55 -11.22 -7.31 -4.09
CA ASP A 55 -9.96 -7.09 -4.79
C ASP A 55 -9.24 -5.90 -4.20
N TYR A 56 -7.91 -5.91 -4.27
CA TYR A 56 -7.14 -4.80 -3.72
C TYR A 56 -5.97 -4.46 -4.64
N GLN A 57 -5.51 -3.22 -4.51
CA GLN A 57 -4.36 -2.70 -5.25
C GLN A 57 -3.39 -2.09 -4.28
N THR A 58 -2.10 -2.25 -4.58
CA THR A 58 -1.01 -1.71 -3.79
C THR A 58 -0.36 -0.57 -4.56
N PHE A 59 -0.22 0.57 -3.91
CA PHE A 59 0.38 1.77 -4.51
C PHE A 59 1.64 2.14 -3.73
N ARG A 60 2.70 2.42 -4.47
CA ARG A 60 3.94 2.93 -3.89
C ARG A 60 4.13 4.36 -4.34
N SER A 61 4.41 5.25 -3.40
CA SER A 61 4.52 6.69 -3.66
C SER A 61 5.92 7.19 -3.35
N TRP A 62 6.39 8.16 -4.14
CA TRP A 62 7.64 8.87 -3.92
C TRP A 62 7.38 10.36 -3.93
N LEU A 63 7.99 11.07 -2.98
CA LEU A 63 7.97 12.53 -2.98
C LEU A 63 9.10 13.04 -3.87
N VAL A 64 8.77 13.95 -4.78
CA VAL A 64 9.77 14.58 -5.66
C VAL A 64 10.44 15.73 -4.92
N MET A 65 11.76 15.67 -4.81
CA MET A 65 12.56 16.67 -4.09
C MET A 65 13.28 17.60 -5.08
N PRO A 66 13.53 18.86 -4.68
CA PRO A 66 14.35 19.76 -5.50
C PRO A 66 15.74 19.20 -5.76
N ASP A 67 16.33 19.57 -6.90
CA ASP A 67 17.66 19.07 -7.27
C ASP A 67 18.76 19.44 -6.29
N ASP A 68 18.56 20.51 -5.51
CA ASP A 68 19.53 20.98 -4.54
C ASP A 68 19.43 20.28 -3.19
N GLU A 69 18.51 19.32 -3.06
CA GLU A 69 18.32 18.53 -1.84
C GLU A 69 18.57 17.06 -2.14
N MET A 70 19.09 16.35 -1.13
CA MET A 70 19.30 14.91 -1.26
C MET A 70 17.97 14.18 -1.05
N ALA A 71 17.62 13.34 -2.04
CA ALA A 71 16.45 12.49 -1.92
C ALA A 71 16.76 11.27 -1.06
N LEU A 72 15.84 10.93 -0.18
CA LEU A 72 15.95 9.71 0.63
C LEU A 72 15.57 8.50 -0.23
N LEU A 73 16.42 7.50 -0.25
CA LEU A 73 16.15 6.29 -0.99
C LEU A 73 14.89 5.62 -0.47
N GLY A 74 14.08 5.13 -1.39
CA GLY A 74 12.86 4.41 -1.06
C GLY A 74 11.62 5.26 -0.91
N THR A 75 11.75 6.53 -0.51
CA THR A 75 10.59 7.41 -0.29
C THR A 75 10.60 8.68 -1.11
N GLN A 76 11.76 9.08 -1.65
CA GLN A 76 11.90 10.34 -2.36
C GLN A 76 12.64 10.14 -3.68
N LEU A 77 12.38 11.05 -4.63
CA LEU A 77 13.06 11.09 -5.92
C LEU A 77 13.58 12.51 -6.14
N THR A 78 14.72 12.63 -6.83
CA THR A 78 15.14 13.93 -7.34
C THR A 78 14.25 14.27 -8.54
N ILE A 79 14.22 15.54 -8.94
CA ILE A 79 13.48 15.96 -10.14
C ILE A 79 13.99 15.19 -11.36
N GLU A 80 15.28 15.00 -11.46
CA GLU A 80 15.89 14.27 -12.57
C GLU A 80 15.38 12.81 -12.63
N GLU A 81 15.37 12.13 -11.48
CA GLU A 81 14.83 10.77 -11.40
C GLU A 81 13.33 10.72 -11.72
N ALA A 82 12.59 11.72 -11.22
CA ALA A 82 11.15 11.79 -11.45
C ALA A 82 10.82 11.97 -12.92
N HIS A 83 11.64 12.73 -13.66
CA HIS A 83 11.42 12.96 -15.09
C HIS A 83 11.62 11.71 -15.93
N GLU A 84 12.24 10.68 -15.41
CA GLU A 84 12.29 9.37 -16.09
C GLU A 84 10.91 8.72 -16.14
N TYR A 85 10.02 9.08 -15.21
CA TYR A 85 8.64 8.60 -15.18
C TYR A 85 7.69 9.56 -15.88
N SER A 86 7.81 10.86 -15.59
CA SER A 86 6.97 11.87 -16.20
C SER A 86 7.67 13.23 -16.12
N THR A 87 7.78 13.92 -17.25
CA THR A 87 8.39 15.24 -17.29
C THR A 87 7.52 16.32 -16.65
N ASP A 88 6.27 16.01 -16.33
CA ASP A 88 5.36 16.93 -15.67
C ASP A 88 5.58 17.01 -14.15
N LEU A 89 6.36 16.11 -13.58
CA LEU A 89 6.62 16.10 -12.14
C LEU A 89 7.54 17.25 -11.72
N LYS A 90 7.17 17.88 -10.63
CA LYS A 90 7.90 19.04 -10.08
C LYS A 90 8.22 18.77 -8.61
N ALA A 91 9.13 19.56 -8.05
CA ALA A 91 9.45 19.51 -6.63
C ALA A 91 8.17 19.69 -5.81
N GLY A 92 7.95 18.81 -4.84
CA GLY A 92 6.74 18.81 -4.01
C GLY A 92 5.61 17.93 -4.53
N ASP A 93 5.71 17.46 -5.78
CA ASP A 93 4.73 16.52 -6.32
C ASP A 93 5.01 15.11 -5.80
N THR A 94 4.00 14.26 -5.89
CA THR A 94 4.12 12.86 -5.52
C THR A 94 3.96 12.01 -6.77
N HIS A 95 4.91 11.10 -6.99
CA HIS A 95 4.80 10.08 -8.03
C HIS A 95 4.26 8.81 -7.38
N GLU A 96 3.24 8.23 -7.98
CA GLU A 96 2.62 7.00 -7.45
C GLU A 96 2.55 5.96 -8.55
N GLU A 97 2.89 4.72 -8.20
CA GLU A 97 2.81 3.59 -9.12
C GLU A 97 2.03 2.45 -8.48
N ILE A 98 1.29 1.70 -9.31
CA ILE A 98 0.69 0.46 -8.89
C ILE A 98 1.79 -0.60 -8.93
N VAL A 99 1.99 -1.28 -7.81
CA VAL A 99 3.00 -2.34 -7.71
C VAL A 99 2.32 -3.67 -7.45
N GLU A 100 3.07 -4.75 -7.57
CA GLU A 100 2.53 -6.09 -7.37
C GLU A 100 2.00 -6.24 -5.95
N ASN A 101 0.79 -6.78 -5.83
CA ASN A 101 0.18 -7.03 -4.53
C ASN A 101 0.89 -8.16 -3.78
N VAL A 102 0.99 -8.01 -2.46
CA VAL A 102 1.35 -9.16 -1.62
C VAL A 102 0.11 -10.02 -1.45
N GLY A 103 0.29 -11.33 -1.36
CA GLY A 103 -0.82 -12.25 -1.16
C GLY A 103 -1.44 -12.08 0.22
N PHE A 104 -2.77 -12.17 0.29
CA PHE A 104 -3.48 -12.10 1.57
C PHE A 104 -3.00 -13.19 2.53
N GLY A 105 -2.64 -14.36 2.02
CA GLY A 105 -2.10 -15.44 2.82
C GLY A 105 -0.79 -15.11 3.53
N SER A 106 -0.02 -14.15 3.00
CA SER A 106 1.22 -13.71 3.64
C SER A 106 0.99 -13.09 5.00
N ILE A 107 -0.16 -12.42 5.17
CA ILE A 107 -0.54 -11.82 6.46
C ILE A 107 -0.83 -12.94 7.47
N ALA A 108 -1.54 -13.96 7.04
CA ALA A 108 -1.87 -15.08 7.90
C ALA A 108 -0.62 -15.80 8.40
N GLU A 109 0.39 -15.96 7.52
CA GLU A 109 1.68 -16.54 7.91
C GLU A 109 2.38 -15.72 8.97
N GLN A 110 2.36 -14.40 8.82
CA GLN A 110 3.01 -13.50 9.79
C GLN A 110 2.31 -13.53 11.14
N ASN A 111 1.01 -13.70 11.15
CA ASN A 111 0.22 -13.68 12.36
C ASN A 111 0.14 -15.07 13.04
N ALA A 112 0.60 -16.10 12.37
CA ALA A 112 0.55 -17.46 12.90
C ALA A 112 1.67 -17.75 13.90
N LYS A 113 2.51 -16.82 14.16
CA LYS A 113 3.61 -17.00 15.12
C LYS A 113 3.24 -16.53 16.51
#